data_0e07b49ad1e598a74c0ee36c9ba40dd4
#
_entry.id   0e07b49ad1e598a74c0ee36c9ba40dd4
#
_cell.length_a   1.000
_cell.length_b   1.000
_cell.length_c   1.000
_cell.angle_alpha   90.00
_cell.angle_beta   90.00
_cell.angle_gamma   90.00
#
_symmetry.space_group_name_H-M   'P 1'
#
loop_
_entity.id
_entity.type
_entity.pdbx_description
1 polymer ?
#
loop_
_entity_poly.entity_id
_entity_poly.type
_entity_poly.pdbx_seq_one_letter_code
_entity_poly.pdbx_strand_id
1 'polypeptide(L)'
;SQSLVEQIAVSQVVMNRVADSRFPSTVCEVVTQGITYKNSDKPVIHKCQFSWYCDGKSDEPKNDKAWHKALAVAKLVPTVTLDITEGATHYHATYVRPDWARTKTKTARIGRHIFYRWEK
;
A
#
# COMPACT_ATOMS: atom_id res chain seq x y z
N SER A 1 9.05 5.51 -10.46
CA SER A 1 9.43 4.51 -9.45
C SER A 1 9.48 5.13 -8.07
N GLN A 2 9.21 4.34 -7.06
CA GLN A 2 9.21 4.81 -5.68
C GLN A 2 10.63 4.75 -5.09
N SER A 3 10.94 5.72 -4.23
CA SER A 3 12.17 5.70 -3.46
C SER A 3 12.11 4.57 -2.42
N LEU A 4 13.25 4.24 -1.83
CA LEU A 4 13.32 3.24 -0.77
C LEU A 4 12.41 3.63 0.41
N VAL A 5 12.43 4.91 0.80
CA VAL A 5 11.62 5.40 1.92
C VAL A 5 10.14 5.26 1.63
N GLU A 6 9.72 5.57 0.39
CA GLU A 6 8.33 5.40 -0.01
C GLU A 6 7.90 3.94 0.01
N GLN A 7 8.78 3.04 -0.41
CA GLN A 7 8.48 1.60 -0.38
C GLN A 7 8.34 1.10 1.07
N ILE A 8 9.17 1.58 1.97
CA ILE A 8 9.05 1.25 3.40
C ILE A 8 7.72 1.78 3.93
N ALA A 9 7.38 3.02 3.61
CA ALA A 9 6.12 3.62 4.07
C ALA A 9 4.89 2.84 3.59
N VAL A 10 4.85 2.48 2.31
CA VAL A 10 3.75 1.69 1.75
C VAL A 10 3.66 0.33 2.44
N SER A 11 4.81 -0.31 2.69
CA SER A 11 4.84 -1.58 3.41
C SER A 11 4.31 -1.45 4.84
N GLN A 12 4.59 -0.34 5.50
CA GLN A 12 4.07 -0.08 6.84
C GLN A 12 2.54 0.11 6.82
N VAL A 13 1.99 0.73 5.77
CA VAL A 13 0.54 0.80 5.59
C VAL A 13 -0.06 -0.60 5.52
N VAL A 14 0.57 -1.51 4.77
CA VAL A 14 0.12 -2.91 4.70
C VAL A 14 0.10 -3.53 6.10
N MET A 15 1.16 -3.38 6.86
CA MET A 15 1.25 -3.96 8.20
C MET A 15 0.26 -3.31 9.17
N ASN A 16 0.02 -2.02 9.04
CA ASN A 16 -0.98 -1.34 9.86
C ASN A 16 -2.39 -1.87 9.57
N ARG A 17 -2.70 -2.17 8.31
CA ARG A 17 -3.98 -2.78 7.95
C ARG A 17 -4.11 -4.19 8.51
N VAL A 18 -3.07 -5.01 8.42
CA VAL A 18 -3.09 -6.36 8.98
C VAL A 18 -3.40 -6.32 10.48
N ALA A 19 -2.88 -5.32 11.19
CA ALA A 19 -3.10 -5.16 12.63
C ALA A 19 -4.45 -4.51 12.98
N ASP A 20 -5.16 -3.96 12.00
CA ASP A 20 -6.43 -3.25 12.20
C ASP A 20 -7.59 -4.20 11.87
N SER A 21 -8.47 -4.42 12.85
CA SER A 21 -9.59 -5.36 12.71
C SER A 21 -10.58 -5.01 11.60
N ARG A 22 -10.53 -3.79 11.07
CA ARG A 22 -11.40 -3.35 9.97
C ARG A 22 -10.92 -3.83 8.60
N PHE A 23 -9.73 -4.44 8.54
CA PHE A 23 -9.12 -4.94 7.30
C PHE A 23 -8.86 -6.45 7.41
N PRO A 24 -8.56 -7.12 6.28
CA PRO A 24 -8.14 -8.51 6.34
C PRO A 24 -6.91 -8.70 7.24
N SER A 25 -6.76 -9.91 7.76
CA SER A 25 -5.72 -10.19 8.77
C SER A 25 -4.40 -10.71 8.20
N THR A 26 -4.30 -10.86 6.90
CA THR A 26 -3.06 -11.33 6.26
C THR A 26 -2.57 -10.32 5.22
N VAL A 27 -1.25 -10.34 5.00
CA VAL A 27 -0.62 -9.46 4.00
C VAL A 27 -1.22 -9.70 2.61
N CYS A 28 -1.33 -10.95 2.18
CA CYS A 28 -1.87 -11.27 0.86
C CYS A 28 -3.29 -10.75 0.68
N GLU A 29 -4.14 -10.92 1.69
CA GLU A 29 -5.51 -10.44 1.61
C GLU A 29 -5.58 -8.92 1.59
N VAL A 30 -4.72 -8.24 2.35
CA VAL A 30 -4.67 -6.77 2.36
C VAL A 30 -4.25 -6.24 1.00
N VAL A 31 -3.15 -6.76 0.43
CA VAL A 31 -2.63 -6.22 -0.84
C VAL A 31 -3.52 -6.53 -2.02
N THR A 32 -4.36 -7.55 -1.92
CA THR A 32 -5.26 -7.92 -3.01
C THR A 32 -6.66 -7.32 -2.85
N GLN A 33 -6.90 -6.49 -1.85
CA GLN A 33 -8.18 -5.79 -1.71
C GLN A 33 -8.47 -4.93 -2.93
N GLY A 34 -9.71 -4.97 -3.37
CA GLY A 34 -10.16 -4.18 -4.50
C GLY A 34 -11.50 -4.69 -5.00
N ILE A 35 -12.02 -4.02 -6.02
CA ILE A 35 -13.25 -4.43 -6.67
C ILE A 35 -12.91 -5.54 -7.67
N THR A 36 -13.59 -6.68 -7.58
CA THR A 36 -13.41 -7.80 -8.50
C THR A 36 -14.54 -7.81 -9.53
N TYR A 37 -14.31 -8.51 -10.65
CA TYR A 37 -15.37 -8.76 -11.61
C TYR A 37 -16.41 -9.68 -10.98
N LYS A 38 -17.68 -9.52 -11.40
CA LYS A 38 -18.78 -10.35 -10.90
C LYS A 38 -18.47 -11.83 -11.09
N ASN A 39 -18.64 -12.61 -10.04
CA ASN A 39 -18.40 -14.06 -10.05
C ASN A 39 -16.96 -14.45 -10.44
N SER A 40 -16.00 -13.62 -10.10
CA SER A 40 -14.59 -13.87 -10.39
C SER A 40 -13.72 -13.33 -9.28
N ASP A 41 -12.55 -13.93 -9.07
CA ASP A 41 -11.54 -13.43 -8.16
C ASP A 41 -10.60 -12.41 -8.83
N LYS A 42 -10.77 -12.17 -10.14
CA LYS A 42 -9.93 -11.23 -10.87
C LYS A 42 -10.25 -9.79 -10.49
N PRO A 43 -9.25 -8.99 -10.10
CA PRO A 43 -9.49 -7.60 -9.77
C PRO A 43 -9.85 -6.77 -11.00
N VAL A 44 -10.72 -5.79 -10.80
CA VAL A 44 -10.99 -4.77 -11.83
C VAL A 44 -9.77 -3.86 -11.91
N ILE A 45 -9.29 -3.62 -13.13
CA ILE A 45 -8.10 -2.81 -13.37
C ILE A 45 -8.29 -1.41 -12.74
N HIS A 46 -7.27 -0.96 -12.01
CA HIS A 46 -7.21 0.34 -11.34
C HIS A 46 -8.24 0.56 -10.24
N LYS A 47 -8.83 -0.52 -9.69
CA LYS A 47 -9.80 -0.44 -8.59
C LYS A 47 -9.27 -1.02 -7.28
N CYS A 48 -7.96 -1.15 -7.14
CA CYS A 48 -7.31 -1.65 -5.93
C CYS A 48 -6.65 -0.52 -5.15
N GLN A 49 -6.63 -0.64 -3.81
CA GLN A 49 -5.89 0.31 -2.97
C GLN A 49 -4.40 0.30 -3.36
N PHE A 50 -3.85 -0.88 -3.56
CA PHE A 50 -2.49 -1.03 -4.05
C PHE A 50 -2.55 -1.21 -5.56
N SER A 51 -2.45 -0.08 -6.27
CA SER A 51 -2.72 -0.02 -7.71
C SER A 51 -1.87 -0.97 -8.55
N TRP A 52 -0.65 -1.26 -8.08
CA TRP A 52 0.25 -2.17 -8.79
C TRP A 52 -0.32 -3.58 -8.93
N TYR A 53 -1.17 -4.01 -8.00
CA TYR A 53 -1.78 -5.34 -8.06
C TYR A 53 -2.79 -5.47 -9.20
N CYS A 54 -3.51 -4.40 -9.53
CA CYS A 54 -4.56 -4.45 -10.53
C CYS A 54 -4.38 -3.41 -11.65
N ASP A 55 -3.13 -3.10 -11.99
CA ASP A 55 -2.82 -2.15 -13.06
C ASP A 55 -2.83 -2.77 -14.46
N GLY A 56 -3.15 -4.06 -14.56
CA GLY A 56 -3.18 -4.79 -15.83
C GLY A 56 -1.83 -5.32 -16.26
N LYS A 57 -0.79 -5.10 -15.46
CA LYS A 57 0.57 -5.58 -15.74
C LYS A 57 0.86 -6.83 -14.93
N SER A 58 1.85 -7.61 -15.40
CA SER A 58 2.31 -8.78 -14.64
C SER A 58 2.94 -8.36 -13.33
N ASP A 59 2.63 -9.08 -12.25
CA ASP A 59 3.26 -8.88 -10.93
C ASP A 59 4.54 -9.70 -10.80
N GLU A 60 4.91 -10.46 -11.82
CA GLU A 60 6.15 -11.21 -11.79
C GLU A 60 7.35 -10.31 -11.98
N PRO A 61 8.45 -10.54 -11.23
CA PRO A 61 9.63 -9.70 -11.36
C PRO A 61 10.31 -9.96 -12.71
N LYS A 62 10.39 -8.90 -13.53
CA LYS A 62 11.03 -8.95 -14.85
C LYS A 62 12.37 -8.24 -14.88
N ASN A 63 12.73 -7.56 -13.79
CA ASN A 63 13.93 -6.77 -13.69
C ASN A 63 14.66 -7.16 -12.40
N ASP A 64 15.82 -7.76 -12.55
CA ASP A 64 16.61 -8.26 -11.42
C ASP A 64 16.93 -7.17 -10.40
N LYS A 65 17.22 -5.96 -10.86
CA LYS A 65 17.53 -4.84 -9.98
C LYS A 65 16.31 -4.45 -9.13
N ALA A 66 15.15 -4.37 -9.76
CA ALA A 66 13.91 -4.06 -9.04
C ALA A 66 13.54 -5.18 -8.07
N TRP A 67 13.77 -6.44 -8.47
CA TRP A 67 13.53 -7.60 -7.62
C TRP A 67 14.42 -7.60 -6.38
N HIS A 68 15.73 -7.35 -6.56
CA HIS A 68 16.65 -7.25 -5.44
C HIS A 68 16.30 -6.13 -4.49
N LYS A 69 15.83 -4.99 -5.03
CA LYS A 69 15.39 -3.86 -4.21
C LYS A 69 14.15 -4.23 -3.40
N ALA A 70 13.19 -4.92 -4.00
CA ALA A 70 11.99 -5.37 -3.31
C ALA A 70 12.32 -6.35 -2.19
N LEU A 71 13.26 -7.29 -2.43
CA LEU A 71 13.72 -8.21 -1.40
C LEU A 71 14.40 -7.49 -0.24
N ALA A 72 15.21 -6.48 -0.54
CA ALA A 72 15.88 -5.68 0.49
C ALA A 72 14.86 -4.96 1.37
N VAL A 73 13.82 -4.38 0.76
CA VAL A 73 12.74 -3.72 1.51
C VAL A 73 12.01 -4.74 2.38
N ALA A 74 11.67 -5.91 1.83
CA ALA A 74 10.96 -6.95 2.58
C ALA A 74 11.75 -7.43 3.80
N LYS A 75 13.08 -7.47 3.71
CA LYS A 75 13.94 -7.84 4.84
C LYS A 75 14.07 -6.71 5.86
N LEU A 76 14.05 -5.47 5.39
CA LEU A 76 14.26 -4.31 6.25
C LEU A 76 13.02 -3.94 7.08
N VAL A 77 11.84 -4.01 6.48
CA VAL A 77 10.60 -3.53 7.10
C VAL A 77 10.36 -4.12 8.49
N PRO A 78 10.54 -5.45 8.72
CA PRO A 78 10.32 -5.99 10.06
C PRO A 78 11.30 -5.46 11.12
N THR A 79 12.43 -4.89 10.70
CA THR A 79 13.44 -4.36 11.63
C THR A 79 13.22 -2.89 11.93
N VAL A 80 12.35 -2.20 11.19
CA VAL A 80 12.04 -0.79 11.40
C VAL A 80 11.01 -0.69 12.52
N THR A 81 11.43 -0.18 13.67
CA THR A 81 10.56 -0.08 14.85
C THR A 81 9.71 1.19 14.82
N LEU A 82 10.12 2.21 14.10
CA LEU A 82 9.39 3.45 13.97
C LEU A 82 8.48 3.39 12.73
N ASP A 83 7.18 3.60 12.94
CA ASP A 83 6.25 3.74 11.82
C ASP A 83 6.32 5.17 11.29
N ILE A 84 7.00 5.35 10.18
CA ILE A 84 7.16 6.68 9.57
C ILE A 84 5.85 7.23 8.99
N THR A 85 4.82 6.40 8.87
CA THR A 85 3.49 6.83 8.43
C THR A 85 2.57 7.21 9.59
N GLU A 86 3.03 7.07 10.82
CA GLU A 86 2.27 7.40 12.04
C GLU A 86 0.91 6.69 12.10
N GLY A 87 0.90 5.41 11.82
CA GLY A 87 -0.29 4.58 11.92
C GLY A 87 -1.20 4.64 10.71
N ALA A 88 -0.70 5.09 9.57
CA ALA A 88 -1.52 5.25 8.37
C ALA A 88 -2.04 3.90 7.86
N THR A 89 -3.29 3.93 7.40
CA THR A 89 -3.96 2.80 6.75
C THR A 89 -4.35 3.13 5.31
N HIS A 90 -4.20 4.38 4.90
CA HIS A 90 -4.55 4.87 3.57
C HIS A 90 -3.45 5.77 3.03
N TYR A 91 -3.29 5.78 1.72
CA TYR A 91 -2.40 6.72 1.07
C TYR A 91 -2.85 6.96 -0.37
N HIS A 92 -2.40 8.07 -0.94
CA HIS A 92 -2.58 8.36 -2.36
C HIS A 92 -1.39 9.15 -2.88
N ALA A 93 -1.23 9.15 -4.19
CA ALA A 93 -0.21 9.97 -4.83
C ALA A 93 -0.59 11.46 -4.72
N THR A 94 0.42 12.33 -4.65
CA THR A 94 0.19 13.77 -4.46
C THR A 94 -0.62 14.42 -5.58
N TYR A 95 -0.66 13.80 -6.76
CA TYR A 95 -1.39 14.35 -7.92
C TYR A 95 -2.83 13.86 -8.03
N VAL A 96 -3.31 13.03 -7.10
CA VAL A 96 -4.71 12.61 -7.06
C VAL A 96 -5.41 13.20 -5.83
N ARG A 97 -6.73 13.30 -5.88
CA ARG A 97 -7.55 13.87 -4.79
C ARG A 97 -8.76 12.98 -4.54
N PRO A 98 -8.57 11.83 -3.86
CA PRO A 98 -9.69 10.93 -3.59
C PRO A 98 -10.64 11.54 -2.57
N ASP A 99 -11.94 11.27 -2.73
CA ASP A 99 -12.96 11.82 -1.84
C ASP A 99 -12.76 11.40 -0.39
N TRP A 100 -12.30 10.17 -0.17
CA TRP A 100 -12.11 9.65 1.18
C TRP A 100 -11.05 10.42 1.98
N ALA A 101 -10.14 11.15 1.32
CA ALA A 101 -9.08 11.89 2.02
C ALA A 101 -9.64 12.91 3.00
N ARG A 102 -10.83 13.44 2.74
CA ARG A 102 -11.49 14.40 3.63
C ARG A 102 -11.99 13.78 4.92
N THR A 103 -12.15 12.47 4.94
CA THR A 103 -12.71 11.74 6.09
C THR A 103 -11.66 11.09 6.97
N LYS A 104 -10.39 11.22 6.60
CA LYS A 104 -9.27 10.59 7.29
C LYS A 104 -8.32 11.64 7.86
N THR A 105 -7.54 11.25 8.85
CA THR A 105 -6.54 12.13 9.45
C THR A 105 -5.24 12.03 8.67
N LYS A 106 -4.81 13.14 8.07
CA LYS A 106 -3.54 13.22 7.37
C LYS A 106 -2.40 13.11 8.39
N THR A 107 -1.50 12.16 8.19
CA THR A 107 -0.39 11.89 9.12
C THR A 107 0.97 12.27 8.59
N ALA A 108 1.22 12.05 7.30
CA ALA A 108 2.55 12.26 6.74
C ALA A 108 2.48 12.50 5.24
N ARG A 109 3.51 13.16 4.72
CA ARG A 109 3.81 13.21 3.30
C ARG A 109 5.22 12.69 3.12
N ILE A 110 5.37 11.64 2.33
CA ILE A 110 6.66 10.99 2.09
C ILE A 110 6.82 10.87 0.57
N GLY A 111 7.81 11.58 0.02
CA GLY A 111 8.01 11.61 -1.42
C GLY A 111 6.77 12.14 -2.14
N ARG A 112 6.25 11.33 -3.05
CA ARG A 112 5.08 11.67 -3.86
C ARG A 112 3.79 11.03 -3.32
N HIS A 113 3.74 10.71 -2.04
CA HIS A 113 2.60 10.08 -1.41
C HIS A 113 2.20 10.81 -0.15
N ILE A 114 0.88 10.89 0.09
CA ILE A 114 0.28 11.46 1.30
C ILE A 114 -0.42 10.33 2.02
N PHE A 115 -0.19 10.23 3.33
CA PHE A 115 -0.63 9.13 4.17
C PHE A 115 -1.69 9.60 5.17
N TYR A 116 -2.64 8.73 5.46
CA TYR A 116 -3.79 9.04 6.33
C TYR A 116 -4.06 7.90 7.29
N ARG A 117 -4.48 8.27 8.49
CA ARG A 117 -4.94 7.32 9.49
C ARG A 117 -6.47 7.35 9.54
N TRP A 118 -7.07 6.17 9.56
CA TRP A 118 -8.52 6.02 9.73
C TRP A 118 -8.80 5.95 11.22
N GLU A 119 -9.28 7.03 11.80
CA GLU A 119 -9.58 7.08 13.23
C GLU A 119 -10.75 6.16 13.59
N LYS A 120 -10.72 5.68 14.80
CA LYS A 120 -11.77 4.79 15.32
C LYS A 120 -12.90 5.60 15.97
#